data_65b7ad229596199da1ee5b6c8c1e9320
#
_entry.id   65b7ad229596199da1ee5b6c8c1e9320
#
_cell.length_a   1.000
_cell.length_b   1.000
_cell.length_c   1.000
_cell.angle_alpha   90.00
_cell.angle_beta   90.00
_cell.angle_gamma   90.00
#
_symmetry.space_group_name_H-M   'P 1'
#
loop_
_entity.id
_entity.type
_entity.pdbx_description
1 polymer ?
#
loop_
_entity_poly.entity_id
_entity_poly.type
_entity_poly.pdbx_seq_one_letter_code
_entity_poly.pdbx_strand_id
1 'polypeptide(L)'
;MGLGKGVRVLSPEGAIAPTGTWSLGARAGDFVFVAGMRGINPMNNCLVDGDEARIRQAFLNMKLIAESEGAGFTDCVRLTVFVTDMLRLRPLVNKVQEEIWSGGPYPPRTIVEVAALNQDDFFEVEGTFYSPKSR
;
A
#
# COMPACT_ATOMS: atom_id res chain seq x y z
N MET A 1 -8.28 -16.23 17.87
CA MET A 1 -8.33 -17.05 16.66
C MET A 1 -7.47 -16.43 15.56
N GLY A 2 -6.63 -17.21 14.95
CA GLY A 2 -5.77 -16.74 13.86
C GLY A 2 -6.36 -17.01 12.48
N LEU A 3 -5.61 -16.63 11.47
CA LEU A 3 -5.92 -16.96 10.09
C LEU A 3 -5.59 -18.43 9.83
N GLY A 4 -5.84 -18.89 8.59
CA GLY A 4 -5.57 -20.27 8.21
C GLY A 4 -4.10 -20.65 8.38
N LYS A 5 -3.85 -21.97 8.42
CA LYS A 5 -2.51 -22.51 8.56
C LYS A 5 -1.62 -22.04 7.41
N GLY A 6 -0.43 -21.54 7.75
CA GLY A 6 0.52 -21.02 6.76
C GLY A 6 0.32 -19.55 6.42
N VAL A 7 -0.69 -18.89 6.98
CA VAL A 7 -0.90 -17.46 6.80
C VAL A 7 -0.51 -16.72 8.08
N ARG A 8 0.43 -15.79 7.97
CA ARG A 8 0.90 -15.02 9.11
C ARG A 8 0.52 -13.56 8.97
N VAL A 9 -0.19 -13.03 9.96
CA VAL A 9 -0.58 -11.62 10.00
C VAL A 9 0.64 -10.75 10.29
N LEU A 10 0.75 -9.62 9.59
CA LEU A 10 1.85 -8.66 9.75
C LEU A 10 1.39 -7.46 10.56
N SER A 11 2.19 -7.10 11.54
CA SER A 11 1.94 -5.93 12.38
C SER A 11 3.28 -5.28 12.76
N PRO A 12 4.03 -4.79 11.77
CA PRO A 12 5.38 -4.28 12.02
C PRO A 12 5.35 -2.99 12.85
N GLU A 13 6.40 -2.82 13.66
CA GLU A 13 6.58 -1.60 14.43
C GLU A 13 6.77 -0.43 13.50
N GLY A 14 6.20 0.72 13.86
CA GLY A 14 6.29 1.95 13.07
C GLY A 14 5.24 2.07 11.98
N ALA A 15 4.43 1.03 11.74
CA ALA A 15 3.33 1.10 10.80
C ALA A 15 2.14 1.85 11.38
N ILE A 16 1.21 2.25 10.51
CA ILE A 16 -0.06 2.85 10.95
C ILE A 16 -0.85 1.84 11.79
N ALA A 17 -1.73 2.35 12.64
CA ALA A 17 -2.69 1.50 13.35
C ALA A 17 -3.90 1.23 12.43
N PRO A 18 -4.39 -0.01 12.37
CA PRO A 18 -5.62 -0.29 11.61
C PRO A 18 -6.80 0.54 12.12
N THR A 19 -7.60 1.05 11.20
CA THR A 19 -8.76 1.89 11.52
C THR A 19 -10.05 1.10 11.65
N GLY A 20 -9.98 -0.22 11.68
CA GLY A 20 -11.15 -1.08 11.76
C GLY A 20 -10.77 -2.56 11.92
N THR A 21 -11.67 -3.43 11.54
CA THR A 21 -11.53 -4.88 11.70
C THR A 21 -10.75 -5.50 10.54
N TRP A 22 -9.51 -5.07 10.37
CA TRP A 22 -8.63 -5.54 9.31
C TRP A 22 -7.17 -5.52 9.76
N SER A 23 -6.34 -6.30 9.11
CA SER A 23 -4.91 -6.37 9.37
C SER A 23 -4.14 -5.62 8.30
N LEU A 24 -2.97 -5.11 8.63
CA LEU A 24 -2.13 -4.34 7.71
C LEU A 24 -1.64 -5.16 6.53
N GLY A 25 -1.38 -6.43 6.75
CA GLY A 25 -0.89 -7.32 5.72
C GLY A 25 -0.79 -8.75 6.20
N ALA A 26 -0.41 -9.63 5.30
CA ALA A 26 -0.22 -11.04 5.61
C ALA A 26 0.87 -11.64 4.70
N ARG A 27 1.61 -12.59 5.25
CA ARG A 27 2.49 -13.43 4.45
C ARG A 27 1.84 -14.78 4.24
N ALA A 28 1.85 -15.25 2.99
CA ALA A 28 1.45 -16.60 2.62
C ALA A 28 2.50 -17.14 1.65
N GLY A 29 3.28 -18.12 2.12
CA GLY A 29 4.40 -18.65 1.34
C GLY A 29 5.41 -17.56 1.00
N ASP A 30 5.70 -17.41 -0.28
CA ASP A 30 6.68 -16.45 -0.78
C ASP A 30 6.06 -15.09 -1.13
N PHE A 31 4.79 -14.89 -0.79
CA PHE A 31 4.08 -13.66 -1.11
C PHE A 31 3.70 -12.88 0.13
N VAL A 32 3.79 -11.56 0.00
CA VAL A 32 3.38 -10.60 1.02
C VAL A 32 2.23 -9.79 0.44
N PHE A 33 1.12 -9.79 1.16
CA PHE A 33 -0.09 -9.07 0.76
C PHE A 33 -0.26 -7.88 1.69
N VAL A 34 -0.23 -6.68 1.13
CA VAL A 34 -0.40 -5.45 1.91
C VAL A 34 -1.81 -4.93 1.67
N ALA A 35 -2.54 -4.70 2.76
CA ALA A 35 -3.88 -4.15 2.71
C ALA A 35 -3.91 -2.76 2.09
N GLY A 36 -5.08 -2.28 1.74
CA GLY A 36 -5.26 -0.94 1.21
C GLY A 36 -4.67 0.12 2.12
N MET A 37 -3.65 0.83 1.64
CA MET A 37 -2.97 1.88 2.38
C MET A 37 -3.43 3.24 1.89
N ARG A 38 -3.70 4.12 2.84
CA ARG A 38 -4.02 5.52 2.58
C ARG A 38 -2.88 6.40 3.10
N GLY A 39 -2.90 7.67 2.76
CA GLY A 39 -1.84 8.60 3.15
C GLY A 39 -1.94 9.03 4.61
N ILE A 40 -1.89 8.06 5.52
CA ILE A 40 -1.96 8.27 6.96
C ILE A 40 -0.54 8.40 7.49
N ASN A 41 -0.28 9.46 8.27
CA ASN A 41 1.01 9.63 8.93
C ASN A 41 1.08 8.64 10.09
N PRO A 42 2.07 7.72 10.10
CA PRO A 42 2.16 6.71 11.15
C PRO A 42 2.51 7.27 12.53
N MET A 43 3.01 8.52 12.59
CA MET A 43 3.35 9.16 13.87
C MET A 43 2.11 9.57 14.68
N ASN A 44 1.04 9.98 14.01
CA ASN A 44 -0.16 10.47 14.70
C ASN A 44 -1.46 9.82 14.20
N ASN A 45 -1.36 8.94 13.22
CA ASN A 45 -2.48 8.23 12.59
C ASN A 45 -3.51 9.16 11.95
N CYS A 46 -3.07 10.33 11.48
CA CYS A 46 -3.90 11.32 10.78
C CYS A 46 -3.53 11.41 9.32
N LEU A 47 -4.50 11.77 8.48
CA LEU A 47 -4.28 11.97 7.05
C LEU A 47 -3.30 13.11 6.80
N VAL A 48 -2.37 12.89 5.87
CA VAL A 48 -1.42 13.91 5.43
C VAL A 48 -2.12 14.91 4.51
N ASP A 49 -1.85 16.19 4.67
CA ASP A 49 -2.41 17.23 3.82
C ASP A 49 -1.72 17.27 2.45
N GLY A 50 -2.49 17.61 1.42
CA GLY A 50 -1.99 17.75 0.05
C GLY A 50 -2.14 16.47 -0.76
N ASP A 51 -2.60 16.60 -2.00
CA ASP A 51 -2.89 15.47 -2.87
C ASP A 51 -1.65 14.60 -3.11
N GLU A 52 -0.59 15.21 -3.61
CA GLU A 52 0.63 14.47 -3.94
C GLU A 52 1.30 13.88 -2.70
N ALA A 53 1.38 14.67 -1.62
CA ALA A 53 1.98 14.22 -0.37
C ALA A 53 1.22 13.04 0.24
N ARG A 54 -0.12 13.07 0.16
CA ARG A 54 -0.96 11.99 0.67
C ARG A 54 -0.77 10.71 -0.15
N ILE A 55 -0.71 10.82 -1.47
CA ILE A 55 -0.46 9.67 -2.34
C ILE A 55 0.91 9.06 -2.01
N ARG A 56 1.94 9.90 -1.91
CA ARG A 56 3.30 9.43 -1.58
C ARG A 56 3.33 8.72 -0.23
N GLN A 57 2.66 9.28 0.77
CA GLN A 57 2.61 8.67 2.10
C GLN A 57 1.92 7.30 2.07
N ALA A 58 0.89 7.13 1.26
CA ALA A 58 0.22 5.84 1.12
C ALA A 58 1.20 4.77 0.59
N PHE A 59 1.99 5.11 -0.43
CA PHE A 59 3.03 4.21 -0.95
C PHE A 59 4.10 3.92 0.09
N LEU A 60 4.51 4.92 0.88
CA LEU A 60 5.52 4.71 1.93
C LEU A 60 4.97 3.81 3.05
N ASN A 61 3.70 3.93 3.37
CA ASN A 61 3.06 3.04 4.35
C ASN A 61 3.06 1.59 3.85
N MET A 62 2.79 1.38 2.57
CA MET A 62 2.86 0.06 1.95
C MET A 62 4.30 -0.49 1.99
N LYS A 63 5.28 0.37 1.65
CA LYS A 63 6.69 0.01 1.66
C LYS A 63 7.14 -0.50 3.03
N LEU A 64 6.76 0.19 4.09
CA LEU A 64 7.16 -0.17 5.45
C LEU A 64 6.71 -1.61 5.78
N ILE A 65 5.49 -1.95 5.41
CA ILE A 65 4.95 -3.28 5.67
C ILE A 65 5.69 -4.33 4.83
N ALA A 66 5.90 -4.05 3.55
CA ALA A 66 6.61 -4.95 2.66
C ALA A 66 8.06 -5.17 3.11
N GLU A 67 8.74 -4.09 3.51
CA GLU A 67 10.14 -4.16 3.96
C GLU A 67 10.31 -4.93 5.26
N SER A 68 9.30 -4.95 6.12
CA SER A 68 9.35 -5.76 7.33
C SER A 68 9.48 -7.27 7.03
N GLU A 69 9.15 -7.67 5.80
CA GLU A 69 9.23 -9.05 5.33
C GLU A 69 10.29 -9.22 4.23
N GLY A 70 11.18 -8.24 4.07
CA GLY A 70 12.30 -8.34 3.14
C GLY A 70 11.99 -7.94 1.70
N ALA A 71 10.82 -7.37 1.43
CA ALA A 71 10.43 -6.95 0.09
C ALA A 71 10.55 -5.45 -0.08
N GLY A 72 11.04 -5.01 -1.23
CA GLY A 72 11.06 -3.59 -1.60
C GLY A 72 10.09 -3.32 -2.75
N PHE A 73 10.05 -2.07 -3.22
CA PHE A 73 9.17 -1.69 -4.33
C PHE A 73 9.45 -2.49 -5.61
N THR A 74 10.69 -2.89 -5.84
CA THR A 74 11.06 -3.69 -7.01
C THR A 74 10.55 -5.12 -6.96
N ASP A 75 10.08 -5.56 -5.80
CA ASP A 75 9.50 -6.90 -5.61
C ASP A 75 7.98 -6.89 -5.75
N CYS A 76 7.40 -5.73 -6.03
CA CYS A 76 5.96 -5.60 -6.21
C CYS A 76 5.51 -6.27 -7.49
N VAL A 77 4.56 -7.18 -7.40
CA VAL A 77 4.05 -7.93 -8.56
C VAL A 77 2.65 -7.49 -8.96
N ARG A 78 1.98 -6.71 -8.15
CA ARG A 78 0.65 -6.20 -8.46
C ARG A 78 0.28 -5.03 -7.55
N LEU A 79 -0.32 -3.99 -8.16
CA LEU A 79 -0.95 -2.87 -7.46
C LEU A 79 -2.41 -2.77 -7.88
N THR A 80 -3.27 -2.44 -6.93
CA THR A 80 -4.61 -1.92 -7.21
C THR A 80 -4.71 -0.55 -6.57
N VAL A 81 -5.07 0.45 -7.37
CA VAL A 81 -5.20 1.83 -6.94
C VAL A 81 -6.66 2.25 -7.05
N PHE A 82 -7.17 2.84 -5.97
CA PHE A 82 -8.53 3.34 -5.87
C PHE A 82 -8.48 4.86 -5.72
N VAL A 83 -9.18 5.58 -6.58
CA VAL A 83 -9.26 7.04 -6.52
C VAL A 83 -10.72 7.48 -6.60
N THR A 84 -11.04 8.63 -6.00
CA THR A 84 -12.40 9.18 -6.08
C THR A 84 -12.56 10.19 -7.22
N ASP A 85 -11.47 10.59 -7.86
CA ASP A 85 -11.48 11.55 -8.97
C ASP A 85 -10.35 11.19 -9.93
N MET A 86 -10.67 10.39 -10.95
CA MET A 86 -9.69 9.84 -11.89
C MET A 86 -8.95 10.96 -12.65
N LEU A 87 -9.68 11.96 -13.14
CA LEU A 87 -9.07 13.01 -13.94
C LEU A 87 -8.06 13.82 -13.12
N ARG A 88 -8.38 14.13 -11.88
CA ARG A 88 -7.52 14.90 -10.99
C ARG A 88 -6.34 14.08 -10.48
N LEU A 89 -6.58 12.83 -10.10
CA LEU A 89 -5.61 12.08 -9.30
C LEU A 89 -4.71 11.15 -10.10
N ARG A 90 -5.18 10.58 -11.21
CA ARG A 90 -4.36 9.65 -11.99
C ARG A 90 -3.02 10.25 -12.43
N PRO A 91 -2.95 11.51 -12.91
CA PRO A 91 -1.64 12.10 -13.24
C PRO A 91 -0.69 12.20 -12.05
N LEU A 92 -1.22 12.49 -10.86
CA LEU A 92 -0.40 12.55 -9.63
C LEU A 92 0.07 11.17 -9.20
N VAL A 93 -0.78 10.16 -9.34
CA VAL A 93 -0.40 8.77 -9.06
C VAL A 93 0.75 8.34 -9.98
N ASN A 94 0.62 8.64 -11.28
CA ASN A 94 1.68 8.35 -12.25
C ASN A 94 2.99 9.04 -11.87
N LYS A 95 2.92 10.31 -11.47
CA LYS A 95 4.10 11.08 -11.07
C LYS A 95 4.80 10.46 -9.86
N VAL A 96 4.04 10.09 -8.83
CA VAL A 96 4.60 9.47 -7.63
C VAL A 96 5.20 8.11 -7.95
N GLN A 97 4.53 7.31 -8.78
CA GLN A 97 5.07 6.01 -9.18
C GLN A 97 6.34 6.15 -10.02
N GLU A 98 6.41 7.13 -10.89
CA GLU A 98 7.62 7.39 -11.67
C GLU A 98 8.81 7.69 -10.75
N GLU A 99 8.60 8.49 -9.71
CA GLU A 99 9.64 8.77 -8.71
C GLU A 99 10.06 7.48 -7.97
N ILE A 100 9.08 6.74 -7.47
CA ILE A 100 9.33 5.55 -6.64
C ILE A 100 10.05 4.47 -7.42
N TRP A 101 9.66 4.22 -8.66
CA TRP A 101 10.28 3.19 -9.50
C TRP A 101 11.33 3.73 -10.44
N SER A 102 11.78 4.99 -10.25
CA SER A 102 12.88 5.61 -11.00
C SER A 102 12.78 5.43 -12.52
N GLY A 103 11.59 5.69 -13.05
CA GLY A 103 11.32 5.57 -14.48
C GLY A 103 10.99 4.17 -14.97
N GLY A 104 10.88 3.20 -14.07
CA GLY A 104 10.47 1.84 -14.41
C GLY A 104 11.58 0.80 -14.30
N PRO A 105 11.29 -0.49 -14.58
CA PRO A 105 9.95 -0.98 -14.95
C PRO A 105 8.95 -0.85 -13.82
N TYR A 106 7.68 -0.68 -14.18
CA TYR A 106 6.59 -0.53 -13.22
C TYR A 106 5.90 -1.85 -12.98
N PRO A 107 5.37 -2.08 -11.76
CA PRO A 107 4.58 -3.29 -11.52
C PRO A 107 3.25 -3.22 -12.28
N PRO A 108 2.63 -4.37 -12.55
CA PRO A 108 1.27 -4.39 -13.08
C PRO A 108 0.33 -3.62 -12.14
N ARG A 109 -0.49 -2.75 -12.70
CA ARG A 109 -1.40 -1.89 -11.93
C ARG A 109 -2.78 -1.86 -12.54
N THR A 110 -3.79 -1.99 -11.68
CA THR A 110 -5.17 -1.64 -12.02
C THR A 110 -5.51 -0.37 -11.24
N ILE A 111 -6.11 0.62 -11.90
CA ILE A 111 -6.59 1.84 -11.25
C ILE A 111 -8.06 2.03 -11.59
N VAL A 112 -8.88 2.26 -10.56
CA VAL A 112 -10.32 2.43 -10.71
C VAL A 112 -10.80 3.65 -9.93
N GLU A 113 -11.84 4.31 -10.44
CA GLU A 113 -12.53 5.34 -9.69
C GLU A 113 -13.63 4.71 -8.87
N VAL A 114 -13.73 5.10 -7.61
CA VAL A 114 -14.74 4.60 -6.66
C VAL A 114 -15.56 5.77 -6.13
N ALA A 115 -16.77 5.46 -5.67
CA ALA A 115 -17.69 6.49 -5.17
C ALA A 115 -17.20 7.16 -3.89
N ALA A 116 -16.55 6.40 -3.00
CA ALA A 116 -16.07 6.92 -1.71
C ALA A 116 -15.00 5.99 -1.13
N LEU A 117 -14.17 6.57 -0.28
CA LEU A 117 -13.19 5.85 0.53
C LEU A 117 -13.39 6.24 1.99
N ASN A 118 -12.80 5.47 2.91
CA ASN A 118 -12.93 5.72 4.33
C ASN A 118 -12.47 7.14 4.68
N GLN A 119 -13.15 7.77 5.65
CA GLN A 119 -12.84 9.12 6.14
C GLN A 119 -12.85 10.18 5.02
N ASP A 120 -13.69 9.98 4.01
CA ASP A 120 -13.81 10.88 2.87
C ASP A 120 -12.47 11.08 2.15
N ASP A 121 -11.61 10.06 2.17
CA ASP A 121 -10.32 10.08 1.50
C ASP A 121 -10.50 9.95 -0.01
N PHE A 122 -9.45 10.24 -0.76
CA PHE A 122 -9.49 10.28 -2.22
C PHE A 122 -8.54 9.27 -2.88
N PHE A 123 -7.68 8.59 -2.12
CA PHE A 123 -6.68 7.66 -2.67
C PHE A 123 -6.45 6.49 -1.73
N GLU A 124 -6.33 5.30 -2.30
CA GLU A 124 -5.94 4.09 -1.60
C GLU A 124 -5.18 3.17 -2.54
N VAL A 125 -4.18 2.46 -2.03
CA VAL A 125 -3.40 1.50 -2.81
C VAL A 125 -3.17 0.22 -2.02
N GLU A 126 -3.38 -0.92 -2.65
CA GLU A 126 -3.00 -2.22 -2.12
C GLU A 126 -1.93 -2.84 -3.01
N GLY A 127 -1.11 -3.72 -2.45
CA GLY A 127 -0.03 -4.32 -3.21
C GLY A 127 0.26 -5.76 -2.81
N THR A 128 0.77 -6.52 -3.77
CA THR A 128 1.27 -7.88 -3.56
C THR A 128 2.74 -7.89 -3.94
N PHE A 129 3.57 -8.49 -3.07
CA PHE A 129 5.02 -8.52 -3.22
C PHE A 129 5.50 -9.96 -3.24
N TYR A 130 6.51 -10.23 -4.06
CA TYR A 130 7.20 -11.51 -4.07
C TYR A 130 8.45 -11.39 -3.19
N SER A 131 8.51 -12.18 -2.15
CA SER A 131 9.61 -12.16 -1.19
C SER A 131 9.88 -13.58 -0.72
N PRO A 132 10.60 -14.38 -1.53
CA PRO A 132 10.85 -15.76 -1.16
C PRO A 132 11.64 -15.84 0.13
N LYS A 133 11.27 -16.80 0.98
CA LYS A 133 11.94 -17.00 2.25
C LYS A 133 13.36 -17.54 1.99
N SER A 134 14.29 -17.12 2.83
CA SER A 134 15.63 -17.68 2.83
C SER A 134 15.58 -19.18 3.13
N ARG A 135 16.40 -19.95 2.48
CA ARG A 135 16.54 -21.40 2.72
C ARG A 135 17.65 -21.68 3.72
#